data_c38361fb10672155caedd6d3142f0e5b
#
_entry.id   c38361fb10672155caedd6d3142f0e5b
#
_cell.length_a   1.000
_cell.length_b   1.000
_cell.length_c   1.000
_cell.angle_alpha   90.00
_cell.angle_beta   90.00
_cell.angle_gamma   90.00
#
_symmetry.space_group_name_H-M   'P 1'
#
loop_
_entity.id
_entity.type
_entity.pdbx_description
1 polymer ?
#
loop_
_entity_poly.entity_id
_entity_poly.type
_entity_poly.pdbx_seq_one_letter_code
_entity_poly.pdbx_strand_id
1 'polypeptide(L)'
;MRLLQGKIAIVTGASRSIGRAIALMLARHGSSLVINGNREDLLNQLAAEIEALGQKCAIQLGDVANPETAAGIAQTAISSFGRIDVLVNNAGLNMRSSSLEMKLEDWQRVMDVNLNGTLHCCRAVLPHMIKQQSGKIVNISSTMAKTPHKNAAPSYGASKAGVNYLTQHLALEMAKHGICVNAICPGPIETDMSMQWSEEYRQQVLLKIPLGRLGIPENVADGVLFLASKMSDFITGETININGGTYMN
;
A
#
# COMPACT_ATOMS: atom_id res chain seq x y z
N MET A 1 -16.25 -0.30 -17.54
CA MET A 1 -15.32 0.79 -17.94
C MET A 1 -13.95 0.52 -17.34
N ARG A 2 -12.87 0.56 -18.11
CA ARG A 2 -11.50 0.33 -17.61
C ARG A 2 -10.87 1.67 -17.25
N LEU A 3 -10.74 1.96 -15.95
CA LEU A 3 -10.29 3.27 -15.43
C LEU A 3 -8.78 3.52 -15.60
N LEU A 4 -7.98 2.46 -15.77
CA LEU A 4 -6.51 2.51 -15.84
C LEU A 4 -5.95 1.91 -17.14
N GLN A 5 -6.74 1.96 -18.22
CA GLN A 5 -6.33 1.39 -19.51
C GLN A 5 -5.00 1.97 -19.97
N GLY A 6 -4.02 1.10 -20.21
CA GLY A 6 -2.67 1.45 -20.68
C GLY A 6 -1.79 2.13 -19.62
N LYS A 7 -2.19 2.17 -18.35
CA LYS A 7 -1.40 2.66 -17.22
C LYS A 7 -0.46 1.58 -16.71
N ILE A 8 0.66 2.01 -16.16
CA ILE A 8 1.65 1.15 -15.51
C ILE A 8 1.63 1.42 -14.01
N ALA A 9 1.33 0.39 -13.23
CA ALA A 9 1.27 0.47 -11.79
C ALA A 9 2.36 -0.41 -11.14
N ILE A 10 2.90 0.08 -10.04
CA ILE A 10 3.79 -0.66 -9.14
C ILE A 10 3.00 -0.95 -7.86
N VAL A 11 3.04 -2.20 -7.38
CA VAL A 11 2.44 -2.59 -6.10
C VAL A 11 3.49 -3.32 -5.25
N THR A 12 3.86 -2.74 -4.11
CA THR A 12 4.80 -3.38 -3.17
C THR A 12 4.04 -4.28 -2.18
N GLY A 13 4.68 -5.36 -1.72
CA GLY A 13 4.03 -6.32 -0.82
C GLY A 13 2.82 -7.01 -1.46
N ALA A 14 2.90 -7.30 -2.77
CA ALA A 14 1.77 -7.77 -3.56
C ALA A 14 1.47 -9.27 -3.40
N SER A 15 2.30 -10.04 -2.72
CA SER A 15 2.23 -11.52 -2.72
C SER A 15 0.96 -12.09 -2.08
N ARG A 16 0.25 -11.35 -1.22
CA ARG A 16 -0.96 -11.82 -0.52
C ARG A 16 -1.88 -10.69 -0.07
N SER A 17 -3.06 -11.07 0.44
CA SER A 17 -3.98 -10.20 1.16
C SER A 17 -4.28 -8.88 0.42
N ILE A 18 -4.17 -7.71 1.07
CA ILE A 18 -4.47 -6.39 0.51
C ILE A 18 -3.66 -6.11 -0.75
N GLY A 19 -2.34 -6.37 -0.74
CA GLY A 19 -1.49 -6.11 -1.90
C GLY A 19 -1.89 -6.91 -3.14
N ARG A 20 -2.26 -8.18 -2.95
CA ARG A 20 -2.75 -9.05 -4.02
C ARG A 20 -4.09 -8.55 -4.60
N ALA A 21 -5.03 -8.19 -3.71
CA ALA A 21 -6.33 -7.65 -4.13
C ALA A 21 -6.16 -6.34 -4.92
N ILE A 22 -5.26 -5.45 -4.47
CA ILE A 22 -4.92 -4.22 -5.18
C ILE A 22 -4.38 -4.53 -6.58
N ALA A 23 -3.38 -5.41 -6.70
CA ALA A 23 -2.77 -5.74 -7.98
C ALA A 23 -3.82 -6.29 -8.97
N LEU A 24 -4.67 -7.23 -8.54
CA LEU A 24 -5.74 -7.77 -9.37
C LEU A 24 -6.79 -6.71 -9.74
N MET A 25 -7.16 -5.82 -8.82
CA MET A 25 -8.10 -4.72 -9.09
C MET A 25 -7.55 -3.79 -10.18
N LEU A 26 -6.30 -3.36 -10.07
CA LEU A 26 -5.67 -2.49 -11.06
C LEU A 26 -5.55 -3.19 -12.43
N ALA A 27 -5.22 -4.49 -12.45
CA ALA A 27 -5.17 -5.29 -13.68
C ALA A 27 -6.54 -5.39 -14.37
N ARG A 28 -7.62 -5.70 -13.63
CA ARG A 28 -9.00 -5.74 -14.15
C ARG A 28 -9.42 -4.41 -14.78
N HIS A 29 -8.86 -3.30 -14.29
CA HIS A 29 -9.11 -1.97 -14.82
C HIS A 29 -8.12 -1.52 -15.91
N GLY A 30 -7.29 -2.45 -16.43
CA GLY A 30 -6.48 -2.25 -17.64
C GLY A 30 -5.06 -1.77 -17.40
N SER A 31 -4.56 -1.83 -16.15
CA SER A 31 -3.17 -1.52 -15.83
C SER A 31 -2.27 -2.74 -16.02
N SER A 32 -1.10 -2.58 -16.67
CA SER A 32 0.01 -3.52 -16.54
C SER A 32 0.78 -3.23 -15.25
N LEU A 33 1.46 -4.24 -14.68
CA LEU A 33 1.98 -4.14 -13.33
C LEU A 33 3.45 -4.52 -13.19
N VAL A 34 4.12 -3.84 -12.24
CA VAL A 34 5.28 -4.40 -11.54
C VAL A 34 4.83 -4.77 -10.14
N ILE A 35 4.98 -6.03 -9.77
CA ILE A 35 4.64 -6.55 -8.44
C ILE A 35 5.91 -6.88 -7.67
N ASN A 36 5.95 -6.46 -6.39
CA ASN A 36 7.10 -6.72 -5.52
C ASN A 36 6.66 -7.46 -4.26
N GLY A 37 7.58 -8.24 -3.73
CA GLY A 37 7.48 -8.96 -2.45
C GLY A 37 8.65 -9.92 -2.26
N ASN A 38 8.60 -10.69 -1.15
CA ASN A 38 9.68 -11.63 -0.77
C ASN A 38 9.32 -13.10 -1.09
N ARG A 39 8.12 -13.40 -1.56
CA ARG A 39 7.63 -14.76 -1.82
C ARG A 39 7.48 -14.95 -3.33
N GLU A 40 8.52 -15.51 -3.94
CA GLU A 40 8.61 -15.70 -5.39
C GLU A 40 7.48 -16.60 -5.91
N ASP A 41 7.18 -17.69 -5.19
CA ASP A 41 6.11 -18.63 -5.51
C ASP A 41 4.74 -17.93 -5.65
N LEU A 42 4.39 -17.07 -4.67
CA LEU A 42 3.13 -16.35 -4.66
C LEU A 42 3.09 -15.22 -5.72
N LEU A 43 4.22 -14.57 -5.97
CA LEU A 43 4.31 -13.55 -7.01
C LEU A 43 4.17 -14.15 -8.42
N ASN A 44 4.75 -15.34 -8.66
CA ASN A 44 4.59 -16.05 -9.94
C ASN A 44 3.12 -16.44 -10.17
N GLN A 45 2.42 -16.92 -9.13
CA GLN A 45 0.98 -17.19 -9.21
C GLN A 45 0.18 -15.94 -9.55
N LEU A 46 0.45 -14.83 -8.85
CA LEU A 46 -0.22 -13.56 -9.08
C LEU A 46 0.06 -13.00 -10.47
N ALA A 47 1.28 -13.12 -10.97
CA ALA A 47 1.65 -12.70 -12.33
C ALA A 47 0.84 -13.46 -13.38
N ALA A 48 0.72 -14.79 -13.25
CA ALA A 48 -0.10 -15.59 -14.14
C ALA A 48 -1.59 -15.17 -14.14
N GLU A 49 -2.14 -14.83 -12.96
CA GLU A 49 -3.51 -14.32 -12.86
C GLU A 49 -3.68 -12.94 -13.54
N ILE A 50 -2.69 -12.05 -13.39
CA ILE A 50 -2.68 -10.74 -14.07
C ILE A 50 -2.61 -10.90 -15.58
N GLU A 51 -1.79 -11.83 -16.06
CA GLU A 51 -1.66 -12.14 -17.48
C GLU A 51 -2.94 -12.76 -18.06
N ALA A 52 -3.63 -13.61 -17.29
CA ALA A 52 -4.94 -14.14 -17.65
C ALA A 52 -6.02 -13.05 -17.79
N LEU A 53 -5.85 -11.90 -17.13
CA LEU A 53 -6.71 -10.71 -17.31
C LEU A 53 -6.34 -9.88 -18.56
N GLY A 54 -5.33 -10.31 -19.32
CA GLY A 54 -4.86 -9.64 -20.55
C GLY A 54 -3.91 -8.46 -20.28
N GLN A 55 -3.30 -8.39 -19.09
CA GLN A 55 -2.32 -7.36 -18.75
C GLN A 55 -0.92 -7.97 -18.66
N LYS A 56 0.12 -7.15 -18.88
CA LYS A 56 1.51 -7.58 -18.67
C LYS A 56 1.89 -7.44 -17.20
N CYS A 57 2.71 -8.37 -16.72
CA CYS A 57 3.23 -8.35 -15.35
C CYS A 57 4.75 -8.57 -15.35
N ALA A 58 5.46 -7.77 -14.57
CA ALA A 58 6.87 -7.99 -14.25
C ALA A 58 7.04 -8.15 -12.73
N ILE A 59 7.98 -8.98 -12.32
CA ILE A 59 8.24 -9.27 -10.91
C ILE A 59 9.59 -8.66 -10.51
N GLN A 60 9.61 -7.98 -9.38
CA GLN A 60 10.85 -7.56 -8.70
C GLN A 60 10.84 -8.12 -7.28
N LEU A 61 11.67 -9.12 -7.03
CA LEU A 61 11.88 -9.68 -5.70
C LEU A 61 12.66 -8.71 -4.80
N GLY A 62 12.42 -8.78 -3.52
CA GLY A 62 13.24 -8.12 -2.50
C GLY A 62 12.44 -7.31 -1.49
N ASP A 63 13.15 -6.96 -0.42
CA ASP A 63 12.64 -6.18 0.70
C ASP A 63 12.76 -4.68 0.42
N VAL A 64 11.66 -3.95 0.51
CA VAL A 64 11.63 -2.49 0.30
C VAL A 64 12.44 -1.70 1.33
N ALA A 65 12.78 -2.29 2.47
CA ALA A 65 13.70 -1.70 3.43
C ALA A 65 15.10 -1.49 2.83
N ASN A 66 15.48 -2.27 1.80
CA ASN A 66 16.71 -2.06 1.05
C ASN A 66 16.47 -1.04 -0.09
N PRO A 67 17.18 0.11 -0.11
CA PRO A 67 17.07 1.10 -1.18
C PRO A 67 17.34 0.54 -2.59
N GLU A 68 18.22 -0.45 -2.70
CA GLU A 68 18.53 -1.09 -3.99
C GLU A 68 17.33 -1.86 -4.55
N THR A 69 16.53 -2.49 -3.68
CA THR A 69 15.26 -3.11 -4.10
C THR A 69 14.31 -2.07 -4.67
N ALA A 70 14.16 -0.93 -4.01
CA ALA A 70 13.30 0.15 -4.49
C ALA A 70 13.77 0.70 -5.85
N ALA A 71 15.07 0.89 -6.03
CA ALA A 71 15.67 1.28 -7.32
C ALA A 71 15.40 0.22 -8.40
N GLY A 72 15.56 -1.06 -8.07
CA GLY A 72 15.26 -2.19 -8.95
C GLY A 72 13.78 -2.23 -9.38
N ILE A 73 12.83 -1.93 -8.48
CA ILE A 73 11.39 -1.85 -8.79
C ILE A 73 11.14 -0.79 -9.87
N ALA A 74 11.67 0.42 -9.68
CA ALA A 74 11.51 1.50 -10.66
C ALA A 74 12.18 1.16 -12.00
N GLN A 75 13.40 0.61 -11.95
CA GLN A 75 14.13 0.18 -13.16
C GLN A 75 13.35 -0.90 -13.92
N THR A 76 12.78 -1.89 -13.23
CA THR A 76 11.94 -2.94 -13.85
C THR A 76 10.72 -2.33 -14.55
N ALA A 77 10.06 -1.34 -13.95
CA ALA A 77 8.94 -0.64 -14.59
C ALA A 77 9.37 0.10 -15.86
N ILE A 78 10.49 0.81 -15.81
CA ILE A 78 10.99 1.55 -16.97
C ILE A 78 11.50 0.64 -18.08
N SER A 79 12.24 -0.41 -17.76
CA SER A 79 12.77 -1.34 -18.77
C SER A 79 11.66 -2.17 -19.43
N SER A 80 10.64 -2.58 -18.67
CA SER A 80 9.55 -3.43 -19.19
C SER A 80 8.45 -2.64 -19.88
N PHE A 81 8.18 -1.39 -19.44
CA PHE A 81 6.98 -0.65 -19.85
C PHE A 81 7.24 0.81 -20.28
N GLY A 82 8.43 1.35 -20.03
CA GLY A 82 8.83 2.69 -20.46
C GLY A 82 8.27 3.84 -19.61
N ARG A 83 7.41 3.58 -18.62
CA ARG A 83 6.77 4.60 -17.79
C ARG A 83 6.32 4.08 -16.43
N ILE A 84 5.98 5.01 -15.52
CA ILE A 84 5.40 4.71 -14.21
C ILE A 84 4.24 5.68 -13.98
N ASP A 85 3.00 5.20 -13.94
CA ASP A 85 1.83 6.05 -13.71
C ASP A 85 1.33 6.00 -12.26
N VAL A 86 1.44 4.84 -11.62
CA VAL A 86 0.94 4.61 -10.26
C VAL A 86 1.98 3.88 -9.43
N LEU A 87 2.21 4.37 -8.20
CA LEU A 87 2.91 3.61 -7.16
C LEU A 87 1.96 3.34 -6.00
N VAL A 88 1.83 2.08 -5.60
CA VAL A 88 1.14 1.68 -4.39
C VAL A 88 2.13 1.12 -3.38
N ASN A 89 2.42 1.89 -2.34
CA ASN A 89 3.25 1.47 -1.21
C ASN A 89 2.38 0.69 -0.23
N ASN A 90 2.31 -0.63 -0.41
CA ASN A 90 1.51 -1.52 0.44
C ASN A 90 2.39 -2.40 1.35
N ALA A 91 3.65 -2.62 1.01
CA ALA A 91 4.55 -3.41 1.85
C ALA A 91 4.56 -2.89 3.30
N GLY A 92 4.42 -3.79 4.25
CA GLY A 92 4.40 -3.42 5.66
C GLY A 92 4.32 -4.64 6.57
N LEU A 93 4.76 -4.47 7.79
CA LEU A 93 4.71 -5.49 8.83
C LEU A 93 4.32 -4.86 10.19
N ASN A 94 3.78 -5.69 11.06
CA ASN A 94 3.49 -5.34 12.46
C ASN A 94 4.07 -6.45 13.35
N MET A 95 4.92 -6.07 14.29
CA MET A 95 5.51 -6.97 15.27
C MET A 95 4.91 -6.62 16.64
N ARG A 96 3.87 -7.38 17.04
CA ARG A 96 3.09 -7.07 18.25
C ARG A 96 3.96 -7.22 19.50
N SER A 97 4.06 -6.15 20.27
CA SER A 97 4.73 -6.11 21.56
C SER A 97 4.26 -4.90 22.36
N SER A 98 4.37 -4.94 23.69
CA SER A 98 4.18 -3.75 24.52
C SER A 98 5.40 -2.82 24.41
N SER A 99 5.25 -1.57 24.83
CA SER A 99 6.36 -0.60 24.81
C SER A 99 7.55 -1.02 25.68
N LEU A 100 7.29 -1.76 26.75
CA LEU A 100 8.34 -2.23 27.67
C LEU A 100 9.08 -3.48 27.17
N GLU A 101 8.37 -4.34 26.45
CA GLU A 101 8.90 -5.65 26.00
C GLU A 101 9.46 -5.60 24.58
N MET A 102 9.19 -4.51 23.85
CA MET A 102 9.62 -4.38 22.46
C MET A 102 11.13 -4.29 22.36
N LYS A 103 11.72 -5.17 21.57
CA LYS A 103 13.14 -5.09 21.21
C LYS A 103 13.39 -3.91 20.28
N LEU A 104 14.51 -3.24 20.45
CA LEU A 104 14.88 -2.11 19.59
C LEU A 104 15.09 -2.54 18.12
N GLU A 105 15.55 -3.79 17.91
CA GLU A 105 15.69 -4.36 16.57
C GLU A 105 14.35 -4.52 15.88
N ASP A 106 13.30 -4.93 16.61
CA ASP A 106 11.93 -5.05 16.08
C ASP A 106 11.33 -3.68 15.76
N TRP A 107 11.58 -2.68 16.63
CA TRP A 107 11.25 -1.29 16.34
C TRP A 107 11.88 -0.83 15.03
N GLN A 108 13.20 -0.96 14.92
CA GLN A 108 13.96 -0.54 13.74
C GLN A 108 13.46 -1.27 12.48
N ARG A 109 13.25 -2.58 12.57
CA ARG A 109 12.75 -3.38 11.44
C ARG A 109 11.38 -2.89 10.94
N VAL A 110 10.45 -2.54 11.85
CA VAL A 110 9.14 -1.99 11.49
C VAL A 110 9.28 -0.62 10.82
N MET A 111 10.14 0.25 11.35
CA MET A 111 10.41 1.57 10.76
C MET A 111 11.04 1.43 9.37
N ASP A 112 11.99 0.52 9.21
CA ASP A 112 12.70 0.33 7.94
C ASP A 112 11.77 -0.16 6.83
N VAL A 113 10.87 -1.11 7.14
CA VAL A 113 9.93 -1.60 6.13
C VAL A 113 8.82 -0.60 5.87
N ASN A 114 8.14 -0.13 6.92
CA ASN A 114 6.89 0.60 6.75
C ASN A 114 7.09 2.06 6.33
N LEU A 115 8.10 2.73 6.89
CA LEU A 115 8.35 4.16 6.64
C LEU A 115 9.50 4.36 5.66
N ASN A 116 10.70 3.82 5.97
CA ASN A 116 11.86 4.00 5.10
C ASN A 116 11.64 3.35 3.73
N GLY A 117 11.05 2.14 3.68
CA GLY A 117 10.70 1.45 2.44
C GLY A 117 9.70 2.24 1.58
N THR A 118 8.69 2.87 2.20
CA THR A 118 7.78 3.79 1.50
C THR A 118 8.55 4.98 0.90
N LEU A 119 9.46 5.60 1.67
CA LEU A 119 10.29 6.69 1.18
C LEU A 119 11.23 6.24 0.04
N HIS A 120 11.88 5.07 0.18
CA HIS A 120 12.77 4.53 -0.86
C HIS A 120 12.02 4.35 -2.19
N CYS A 121 10.85 3.72 -2.15
CA CYS A 121 10.03 3.52 -3.35
C CYS A 121 9.57 4.85 -3.96
N CYS A 122 9.11 5.81 -3.14
CA CYS A 122 8.77 7.15 -3.63
C CYS A 122 9.97 7.81 -4.31
N ARG A 123 11.14 7.83 -3.68
CA ARG A 123 12.36 8.42 -4.24
C ARG A 123 12.78 7.76 -5.55
N ALA A 124 12.58 6.47 -5.71
CA ALA A 124 12.93 5.74 -6.92
C ALA A 124 12.01 6.09 -8.10
N VAL A 125 10.72 6.30 -7.87
CA VAL A 125 9.76 6.57 -8.97
C VAL A 125 9.62 8.06 -9.30
N LEU A 126 9.80 8.96 -8.33
CA LEU A 126 9.57 10.40 -8.48
C LEU A 126 10.34 11.03 -9.63
N PRO A 127 11.63 10.74 -9.90
CA PRO A 127 12.33 11.31 -11.05
C PRO A 127 11.64 11.01 -12.39
N HIS A 128 11.09 9.82 -12.53
CA HIS A 128 10.35 9.39 -13.73
C HIS A 128 9.00 10.09 -13.83
N MET A 129 8.23 10.16 -12.74
CA MET A 129 6.95 10.85 -12.70
C MET A 129 7.11 12.37 -12.92
N ILE A 130 8.15 12.99 -12.37
CA ILE A 130 8.50 14.40 -12.60
C ILE A 130 8.76 14.64 -14.10
N LYS A 131 9.58 13.78 -14.75
CA LYS A 131 9.82 13.88 -16.19
C LYS A 131 8.52 13.70 -17.02
N GLN A 132 7.60 12.88 -16.55
CA GLN A 132 6.29 12.65 -17.17
C GLN A 132 5.29 13.79 -16.91
N GLN A 133 5.53 14.67 -15.90
CA GLN A 133 4.59 15.67 -15.38
C GLN A 133 3.25 15.05 -14.99
N SER A 134 3.27 13.83 -14.49
CA SER A 134 2.09 13.08 -14.09
C SER A 134 2.47 11.87 -13.24
N GLY A 135 1.69 11.59 -12.21
CA GLY A 135 1.85 10.40 -11.37
C GLY A 135 0.80 10.34 -10.24
N LYS A 136 0.54 9.15 -9.76
CA LYS A 136 -0.30 8.89 -8.59
C LYS A 136 0.46 8.01 -7.61
N ILE A 137 0.60 8.45 -6.37
CA ILE A 137 1.19 7.65 -5.30
C ILE A 137 0.12 7.40 -4.24
N VAL A 138 -0.11 6.12 -3.91
CA VAL A 138 -1.06 5.71 -2.88
C VAL A 138 -0.32 4.92 -1.81
N ASN A 139 -0.26 5.46 -0.61
CA ASN A 139 0.40 4.83 0.53
C ASN A 139 -0.63 4.09 1.38
N ILE A 140 -0.39 2.81 1.68
CA ILE A 140 -1.24 2.06 2.60
C ILE A 140 -0.75 2.29 4.03
N SER A 141 -1.49 3.14 4.73
CA SER A 141 -1.29 3.48 6.13
C SER A 141 -2.12 2.55 7.05
N SER A 142 -2.74 3.09 8.08
CA SER A 142 -3.62 2.39 9.01
C SER A 142 -4.42 3.38 9.83
N THR A 143 -5.58 3.00 10.35
CA THR A 143 -6.26 3.74 11.43
C THR A 143 -5.39 3.86 12.69
N MET A 144 -4.45 2.93 12.89
CA MET A 144 -3.49 2.99 14.00
C MET A 144 -2.47 4.14 13.88
N ALA A 145 -2.37 4.77 12.73
CA ALA A 145 -1.64 6.03 12.56
C ALA A 145 -2.34 7.24 13.20
N LYS A 146 -3.64 7.12 13.45
CA LYS A 146 -4.51 8.21 13.94
C LYS A 146 -4.99 7.98 15.37
N THR A 147 -5.06 6.74 15.81
CA THR A 147 -5.50 6.38 17.17
C THR A 147 -4.76 5.14 17.67
N PRO A 148 -4.28 5.13 18.92
CA PRO A 148 -3.59 3.97 19.46
C PRO A 148 -4.55 2.78 19.65
N HIS A 149 -4.01 1.58 19.51
CA HIS A 149 -4.74 0.34 19.71
C HIS A 149 -3.92 -0.65 20.54
N LYS A 150 -4.56 -1.29 21.53
CA LYS A 150 -3.88 -2.19 22.49
C LYS A 150 -3.11 -3.34 21.83
N ASN A 151 -3.53 -3.78 20.65
CA ASN A 151 -2.95 -4.93 19.94
C ASN A 151 -1.99 -4.50 18.80
N ALA A 152 -1.61 -3.23 18.73
CA ALA A 152 -0.59 -2.74 17.81
C ALA A 152 0.69 -2.44 18.58
N ALA A 153 1.83 -2.79 18.01
CA ALA A 153 3.10 -2.33 18.53
C ALA A 153 3.19 -0.81 18.36
N PRO A 154 3.82 -0.08 19.30
CA PRO A 154 4.04 1.37 19.16
C PRO A 154 4.85 1.71 17.91
N SER A 155 5.80 0.86 17.48
CA SER A 155 6.53 1.00 16.22
C SER A 155 5.61 1.00 14.99
N TYR A 156 4.56 0.17 15.00
CA TYR A 156 3.60 0.14 13.88
C TYR A 156 2.82 1.45 13.78
N GLY A 157 2.22 1.89 14.88
CA GLY A 157 1.48 3.16 14.92
C GLY A 157 2.36 4.34 14.53
N ALA A 158 3.57 4.43 15.11
CA ALA A 158 4.54 5.48 14.79
C ALA A 158 4.96 5.47 13.31
N SER A 159 5.27 4.27 12.74
CA SER A 159 5.64 4.16 11.33
C SER A 159 4.50 4.60 10.40
N LYS A 160 3.26 4.22 10.69
CA LYS A 160 2.09 4.60 9.88
C LYS A 160 1.70 6.06 10.05
N ALA A 161 1.90 6.67 11.22
CA ALA A 161 1.80 8.12 11.42
C ALA A 161 2.86 8.86 10.60
N GLY A 162 4.10 8.35 10.57
CA GLY A 162 5.15 8.85 9.68
C GLY A 162 4.78 8.77 8.21
N VAL A 163 4.14 7.68 7.77
CA VAL A 163 3.63 7.54 6.40
C VAL A 163 2.57 8.59 6.07
N ASN A 164 1.65 8.90 7.01
CA ASN A 164 0.65 9.95 6.80
C ASN A 164 1.32 11.32 6.63
N TYR A 165 2.30 11.66 7.49
CA TYR A 165 3.04 12.91 7.35
C TYR A 165 3.85 12.97 6.05
N LEU A 166 4.56 11.89 5.71
CA LEU A 166 5.32 11.77 4.45
C LEU A 166 4.40 11.97 3.22
N THR A 167 3.17 11.44 3.29
CA THR A 167 2.15 11.62 2.23
C THR A 167 1.86 13.10 2.02
N GLN A 168 1.58 13.85 3.09
CA GLN A 168 1.28 15.29 3.03
C GLN A 168 2.48 16.09 2.53
N HIS A 169 3.68 15.77 3.02
CA HIS A 169 4.90 16.45 2.64
C HIS A 169 5.21 16.25 1.14
N LEU A 170 5.18 15.01 0.66
CA LEU A 170 5.37 14.71 -0.76
C LEU A 170 4.27 15.30 -1.64
N ALA A 171 3.03 15.33 -1.18
CA ALA A 171 1.92 15.96 -1.91
C ALA A 171 2.20 17.44 -2.15
N LEU A 172 2.67 18.17 -1.13
CA LEU A 172 3.03 19.59 -1.23
C LEU A 172 4.19 19.81 -2.22
N GLU A 173 5.26 19.01 -2.12
CA GLU A 173 6.43 19.15 -2.99
C GLU A 173 6.14 18.80 -4.44
N MET A 174 5.32 17.76 -4.69
CA MET A 174 5.13 17.15 -6.01
C MET A 174 3.94 17.72 -6.79
N ALA A 175 3.06 18.49 -6.16
CA ALA A 175 1.87 19.06 -6.80
C ALA A 175 2.20 19.88 -8.06
N LYS A 176 3.28 20.66 -8.04
CA LYS A 176 3.75 21.45 -9.19
C LYS A 176 4.15 20.62 -10.42
N HIS A 177 4.35 19.31 -10.24
CA HIS A 177 4.68 18.34 -11.30
C HIS A 177 3.47 17.50 -11.73
N GLY A 178 2.26 17.85 -11.29
CA GLY A 178 1.05 17.08 -11.60
C GLY A 178 1.01 15.69 -10.95
N ILE A 179 1.72 15.50 -9.83
CA ILE A 179 1.77 14.24 -9.10
C ILE A 179 0.89 14.37 -7.85
N CYS A 180 -0.10 13.48 -7.72
CA CYS A 180 -0.92 13.39 -6.51
C CYS A 180 -0.38 12.29 -5.59
N VAL A 181 -0.24 12.61 -4.30
CA VAL A 181 0.21 11.67 -3.27
C VAL A 181 -0.85 11.61 -2.18
N ASN A 182 -1.45 10.43 -1.97
CA ASN A 182 -2.49 10.22 -0.98
C ASN A 182 -2.24 8.93 -0.18
N ALA A 183 -2.92 8.77 0.94
CA ALA A 183 -2.88 7.55 1.73
C ALA A 183 -4.28 6.97 1.97
N ILE A 184 -4.33 5.66 2.17
CA ILE A 184 -5.49 4.96 2.70
C ILE A 184 -5.16 4.49 4.11
N CYS A 185 -6.10 4.66 5.03
CA CYS A 185 -6.04 4.18 6.40
C CYS A 185 -7.06 3.05 6.61
N PRO A 186 -6.69 1.77 6.33
CA PRO A 186 -7.58 0.65 6.60
C PRO A 186 -7.83 0.48 8.09
N GLY A 187 -9.04 0.05 8.43
CA GLY A 187 -9.39 -0.48 9.73
C GLY A 187 -9.16 -1.99 9.82
N PRO A 188 -9.98 -2.71 10.59
CA PRO A 188 -9.93 -4.17 10.65
C PRO A 188 -10.37 -4.79 9.31
N ILE A 189 -9.40 -5.39 8.62
CA ILE A 189 -9.60 -6.05 7.32
C ILE A 189 -9.39 -7.56 7.50
N GLU A 190 -10.20 -8.36 6.83
CA GLU A 190 -10.07 -9.80 6.75
C GLU A 190 -8.80 -10.17 5.99
N THR A 191 -7.84 -10.80 6.65
CA THR A 191 -6.52 -11.15 6.14
C THR A 191 -6.10 -12.47 6.74
N ASP A 192 -5.04 -13.10 6.24
CA ASP A 192 -4.47 -14.32 6.83
C ASP A 192 -4.22 -14.18 8.34
N MET A 193 -3.91 -12.97 8.80
CA MET A 193 -3.71 -12.66 10.20
C MET A 193 -5.03 -12.68 10.99
N SER A 194 -6.12 -12.19 10.44
CA SER A 194 -7.43 -12.17 11.11
C SER A 194 -8.10 -13.55 11.12
N MET A 195 -7.75 -14.43 10.18
CA MET A 195 -8.24 -15.83 10.17
C MET A 195 -7.69 -16.64 11.35
N GLN A 196 -6.59 -16.20 11.97
CA GLN A 196 -5.99 -16.86 13.13
C GLN A 196 -6.57 -16.37 14.48
N TRP A 197 -7.53 -15.43 14.45
CA TRP A 197 -8.16 -14.93 15.66
C TRP A 197 -9.10 -15.99 16.27
N SER A 198 -9.13 -16.05 17.60
CA SER A 198 -10.19 -16.80 18.27
C SER A 198 -11.56 -16.18 17.98
N GLU A 199 -12.61 -16.98 18.00
CA GLU A 199 -13.98 -16.49 17.76
C GLU A 199 -14.34 -15.40 18.78
N GLU A 200 -13.97 -15.58 20.05
CA GLU A 200 -14.19 -14.59 21.10
C GLU A 200 -13.52 -13.23 20.78
N TYR A 201 -12.25 -13.26 20.35
CA TYR A 201 -11.55 -12.04 19.95
C TYR A 201 -12.17 -11.41 18.69
N ARG A 202 -12.58 -12.24 17.73
CA ARG A 202 -13.26 -11.78 16.52
C ARG A 202 -14.56 -11.04 16.87
N GLN A 203 -15.39 -11.58 17.77
CA GLN A 203 -16.61 -10.93 18.25
C GLN A 203 -16.33 -9.59 18.94
N GLN A 204 -15.30 -9.52 19.79
CA GLN A 204 -14.88 -8.27 20.45
C GLN A 204 -14.46 -7.20 19.44
N VAL A 205 -13.82 -7.60 18.34
CA VAL A 205 -13.44 -6.66 17.26
C VAL A 205 -14.68 -6.20 16.50
N LEU A 206 -15.59 -7.11 16.15
CA LEU A 206 -16.83 -6.80 15.42
C LEU A 206 -17.71 -5.80 16.17
N LEU A 207 -17.84 -5.93 17.49
CA LEU A 207 -18.59 -4.99 18.34
C LEU A 207 -18.06 -3.55 18.28
N LYS A 208 -16.80 -3.34 17.87
CA LYS A 208 -16.19 -2.02 17.75
C LYS A 208 -16.30 -1.41 16.36
N ILE A 209 -16.83 -2.16 15.39
CA ILE A 209 -16.98 -1.70 14.01
C ILE A 209 -18.42 -1.25 13.80
N PRO A 210 -18.71 0.04 13.61
CA PRO A 210 -20.08 0.52 13.39
C PRO A 210 -20.82 -0.19 12.25
N LEU A 211 -20.12 -0.57 11.15
CA LEU A 211 -20.73 -1.35 10.07
C LEU A 211 -20.93 -2.85 10.39
N GLY A 212 -20.59 -3.32 11.59
CA GLY A 212 -20.86 -4.68 12.08
C GLY A 212 -20.11 -5.81 11.37
N ARG A 213 -19.14 -5.52 10.52
CA ARG A 213 -18.35 -6.52 9.80
C ARG A 213 -16.90 -6.08 9.60
N LEU A 214 -16.01 -7.03 9.42
CA LEU A 214 -14.68 -6.74 8.91
C LEU A 214 -14.78 -6.22 7.47
N GLY A 215 -13.84 -5.35 7.10
CA GLY A 215 -13.59 -5.08 5.69
C GLY A 215 -12.94 -6.28 5.02
N ILE A 216 -13.03 -6.38 3.71
CA ILE A 216 -12.29 -7.34 2.90
C ILE A 216 -11.18 -6.61 2.12
N PRO A 217 -10.12 -7.31 1.67
CA PRO A 217 -9.03 -6.71 0.90
C PRO A 217 -9.51 -5.87 -0.30
N GLU A 218 -10.61 -6.29 -0.94
CA GLU A 218 -11.23 -5.59 -2.07
C GLU A 218 -11.73 -4.20 -1.68
N ASN A 219 -12.23 -3.99 -0.45
CA ASN A 219 -12.63 -2.64 -0.02
C ASN A 219 -11.46 -1.65 -0.03
N VAL A 220 -10.26 -2.11 0.33
CA VAL A 220 -9.05 -1.30 0.24
C VAL A 220 -8.62 -1.10 -1.21
N ALA A 221 -8.73 -2.16 -2.04
CA ALA A 221 -8.40 -2.11 -3.46
C ALA A 221 -9.30 -1.13 -4.23
N ASP A 222 -10.59 -1.04 -3.88
CA ASP A 222 -11.54 -0.05 -4.44
C ASP A 222 -11.08 1.39 -4.17
N GLY A 223 -10.65 1.66 -2.92
CA GLY A 223 -10.09 2.96 -2.56
C GLY A 223 -8.80 3.29 -3.30
N VAL A 224 -7.92 2.29 -3.48
CA VAL A 224 -6.71 2.46 -4.29
C VAL A 224 -7.06 2.75 -5.74
N LEU A 225 -8.00 2.03 -6.33
CA LEU A 225 -8.46 2.27 -7.70
C LEU A 225 -9.00 3.69 -7.87
N PHE A 226 -9.81 4.17 -6.93
CA PHE A 226 -10.29 5.55 -6.91
C PHE A 226 -9.13 6.55 -6.93
N LEU A 227 -8.17 6.41 -5.99
CA LEU A 227 -7.02 7.31 -5.88
C LEU A 227 -6.01 7.19 -7.03
N ALA A 228 -5.92 6.04 -7.68
CA ALA A 228 -5.08 5.81 -8.85
C ALA A 228 -5.69 6.32 -10.16
N SER A 229 -6.99 6.58 -10.19
CA SER A 229 -7.74 6.97 -11.39
C SER A 229 -7.89 8.49 -11.53
N LYS A 230 -8.46 8.93 -12.65
CA LYS A 230 -8.81 10.32 -12.90
C LYS A 230 -9.88 10.88 -11.96
N MET A 231 -10.63 10.01 -11.26
CA MET A 231 -11.67 10.45 -10.30
C MET A 231 -11.09 11.23 -9.12
N SER A 232 -9.79 11.13 -8.87
CA SER A 232 -9.07 11.81 -7.79
C SER A 232 -8.05 12.84 -8.28
N ASP A 233 -8.22 13.39 -9.48
CA ASP A 233 -7.23 14.33 -10.06
C ASP A 233 -7.08 15.63 -9.26
N PHE A 234 -8.07 15.97 -8.42
CA PHE A 234 -8.03 17.15 -7.55
C PHE A 234 -7.91 16.80 -6.05
N ILE A 235 -7.37 15.59 -5.76
CA ILE A 235 -7.15 15.11 -4.39
C ILE A 235 -5.66 14.82 -4.22
N THR A 236 -5.00 15.53 -3.29
CA THR A 236 -3.60 15.28 -2.92
C THR A 236 -3.37 15.67 -1.46
N GLY A 237 -2.55 14.90 -0.75
CA GLY A 237 -2.24 15.08 0.68
C GLY A 237 -3.27 14.45 1.62
N GLU A 238 -4.28 13.75 1.10
CA GLU A 238 -5.34 13.17 1.91
C GLU A 238 -5.00 11.80 2.49
N THR A 239 -5.61 11.50 3.65
CA THR A 239 -5.56 10.19 4.31
C THR A 239 -6.98 9.65 4.47
N ILE A 240 -7.45 8.87 3.49
CA ILE A 240 -8.83 8.36 3.42
C ILE A 240 -9.00 7.16 4.34
N ASN A 241 -10.00 7.20 5.21
CA ASN A 241 -10.34 6.08 6.08
C ASN A 241 -11.20 5.04 5.34
N ILE A 242 -10.77 3.77 5.36
CA ILE A 242 -11.54 2.61 4.89
C ILE A 242 -11.60 1.62 6.05
N ASN A 243 -12.49 1.87 7.00
CA ASN A 243 -12.38 1.28 8.33
C ASN A 243 -13.71 0.87 8.98
N GLY A 244 -14.82 0.94 8.25
CA GLY A 244 -16.13 0.57 8.78
C GLY A 244 -16.63 1.48 9.92
N GLY A 245 -16.06 2.67 10.07
CA GLY A 245 -16.41 3.63 11.13
C GLY A 245 -15.63 3.49 12.43
N THR A 246 -14.62 2.61 12.50
CA THR A 246 -13.81 2.43 13.72
C THR A 246 -13.01 3.67 14.13
N TYR A 247 -12.80 4.58 13.20
CA TYR A 247 -12.24 5.90 13.43
C TYR A 247 -12.92 6.91 12.50
N MET A 248 -13.37 8.03 13.04
CA MET A 248 -13.95 9.17 12.33
C MET A 248 -13.17 10.44 12.72
N ASN A 249 -12.79 11.26 11.74
CA ASN A 249 -12.14 12.57 11.93
C ASN A 249 -13.09 13.69 11.55
#